data_78bba87cf0d963a253be5502d8092543
#
_entry.id   78bba87cf0d963a253be5502d8092543
#
_cell.length_a   1.000
_cell.length_b   1.000
_cell.length_c   1.000
_cell.angle_alpha   90.00
_cell.angle_beta   90.00
_cell.angle_gamma   90.00
#
_symmetry.space_group_name_H-M   'P 1'
#
loop_
_entity.id
_entity.type
_entity.pdbx_description
1 polymer ?
#
loop_
_entity_poly.entity_id
_entity_poly.type
_entity_poly.pdbx_seq_one_letter_code
_entity_poly.pdbx_strand_id
1 'polypeptide(L)'
;MTIPDLTIIVPTYNLGRYLPATLKRIQQQIIDVELWLIDDASTDETAETAAAFVNGIPNYHATAFSHHQGIGAARNFGIDHATGRFLAFVDGDDLIAPTFAATLLRGFTPGVVATAVGYDWWQRNRGGPDQFQLLSQAAMFEQVSHHGTEIGGYIWNKAFPRASLNAGHIRYDERLQIAEDYYFTADFVAHTPGMYAYNPTILYTKVNRPDSTMHRFSQADRRQEIQIFERILELKKLIQPD
;
A
#
# COMPACT_ATOMS: atom_id res chain seq x y z
N MET A 1 -10.35 18.49 -16.98
CA MET A 1 -9.82 18.26 -15.61
C MET A 1 -8.46 17.63 -15.77
N THR A 2 -7.47 18.07 -15.01
CA THR A 2 -6.15 17.44 -14.97
C THR A 2 -6.24 16.15 -14.18
N ILE A 3 -5.67 15.07 -14.69
CA ILE A 3 -5.57 13.79 -13.97
C ILE A 3 -4.55 14.00 -12.84
N PRO A 4 -4.88 13.69 -11.58
CA PRO A 4 -3.92 13.77 -10.48
C PRO A 4 -2.71 12.85 -10.71
N ASP A 5 -1.54 13.26 -10.23
CA ASP A 5 -0.31 12.45 -10.37
C ASP A 5 -0.36 11.17 -9.54
N LEU A 6 -1.07 11.18 -8.40
CA LEU A 6 -1.17 10.04 -7.49
C LEU A 6 -2.59 9.47 -7.42
N THR A 7 -2.70 8.17 -7.58
CA THR A 7 -3.90 7.41 -7.21
C THR A 7 -3.69 6.75 -5.85
N ILE A 8 -4.64 6.97 -4.93
CA ILE A 8 -4.72 6.21 -3.67
C ILE A 8 -5.75 5.08 -3.87
N ILE A 9 -5.32 3.85 -3.63
CA ILE A 9 -6.13 2.63 -3.72
C ILE A 9 -6.44 2.16 -2.30
N VAL A 10 -7.72 2.01 -1.98
CA VAL A 10 -8.21 1.64 -0.65
C VAL A 10 -9.11 0.41 -0.77
N PRO A 11 -8.59 -0.79 -0.47
CA PRO A 11 -9.45 -1.96 -0.32
C PRO A 11 -10.29 -1.83 0.95
N THR A 12 -11.56 -2.23 0.89
CA THR A 12 -12.48 -2.22 2.04
C THR A 12 -13.20 -3.55 2.17
N TYR A 13 -13.39 -4.02 3.39
CA TYR A 13 -14.20 -5.20 3.72
C TYR A 13 -14.63 -5.16 5.18
N ASN A 14 -15.93 -5.00 5.45
CA ASN A 14 -16.52 -4.96 6.78
C ASN A 14 -15.78 -4.02 7.75
N LEU A 15 -15.57 -2.76 7.32
CA LEU A 15 -14.84 -1.75 8.08
C LEU A 15 -15.72 -0.90 8.99
N GLY A 16 -17.05 -0.86 8.72
CA GLY A 16 -18.04 -0.18 9.55
C GLY A 16 -17.57 1.20 10.02
N ARG A 17 -17.52 1.39 11.33
CA ARG A 17 -17.14 2.65 11.99
C ARG A 17 -15.72 3.15 11.74
N TYR A 18 -14.82 2.34 11.19
CA TYR A 18 -13.41 2.73 10.97
C TYR A 18 -13.22 3.51 9.67
N LEU A 19 -13.91 3.13 8.61
CA LEU A 19 -13.76 3.74 7.28
C LEU A 19 -13.92 5.27 7.26
N PRO A 20 -14.90 5.89 7.95
CA PRO A 20 -15.07 7.35 7.92
C PRO A 20 -13.85 8.15 8.37
N ALA A 21 -13.06 7.62 9.33
CA ALA A 21 -11.86 8.29 9.80
C ALA A 21 -10.76 8.31 8.72
N THR A 22 -10.56 7.18 8.03
CA THR A 22 -9.62 7.06 6.90
C THR A 22 -10.02 7.98 5.74
N LEU A 23 -11.30 7.98 5.36
CA LEU A 23 -11.82 8.83 4.28
C LEU A 23 -11.59 10.32 4.58
N LYS A 24 -11.83 10.75 5.82
CA LYS A 24 -11.55 12.12 6.26
C LYS A 24 -10.06 12.47 6.10
N ARG A 25 -9.14 11.55 6.38
CA ARG A 25 -7.69 11.77 6.21
C ARG A 25 -7.28 11.85 4.75
N ILE A 26 -7.92 11.08 3.88
CA ILE A 26 -7.70 11.15 2.43
C ILE A 26 -8.17 12.51 1.90
N GLN A 27 -9.33 12.99 2.32
CA GLN A 27 -9.86 14.30 1.94
C GLN A 27 -8.99 15.49 2.42
N GLN A 28 -8.22 15.28 3.49
CA GLN A 28 -7.31 16.28 4.07
C GLN A 28 -5.94 16.33 3.41
N GLN A 29 -5.68 15.55 2.35
CA GLN A 29 -4.40 15.63 1.65
C GLN A 29 -4.23 17.02 1.04
N ILE A 30 -3.00 17.57 1.13
CA ILE A 30 -2.68 18.93 0.68
C ILE A 30 -2.49 19.04 -0.85
N ILE A 31 -2.58 17.92 -1.56
CA ILE A 31 -2.57 17.84 -3.01
C ILE A 31 -3.79 17.06 -3.50
N ASP A 32 -4.20 17.31 -4.73
CA ASP A 32 -5.24 16.51 -5.37
C ASP A 32 -4.77 15.10 -5.63
N VAL A 33 -5.63 14.12 -5.34
CA VAL A 33 -5.41 12.71 -5.58
C VAL A 33 -6.59 12.11 -6.34
N GLU A 34 -6.33 11.08 -7.15
CA GLU A 34 -7.37 10.16 -7.56
C GLU A 34 -7.58 9.14 -6.43
N LEU A 35 -8.83 8.79 -6.14
CA LEU A 35 -9.18 7.80 -5.12
C LEU A 35 -9.97 6.66 -5.74
N TRP A 36 -9.57 5.45 -5.43
CA TRP A 36 -10.34 4.23 -5.68
C TRP A 36 -10.65 3.53 -4.36
N LEU A 37 -11.94 3.43 -4.02
CA LEU A 37 -12.47 2.60 -2.94
C LEU A 37 -13.01 1.31 -3.55
N ILE A 38 -12.45 0.17 -3.18
CA ILE A 38 -12.87 -1.12 -3.72
C ILE A 38 -13.39 -1.98 -2.57
N ASP A 39 -14.70 -2.12 -2.52
CA ASP A 39 -15.38 -2.92 -1.50
C ASP A 39 -15.45 -4.39 -1.92
N ASP A 40 -14.91 -5.25 -1.09
CA ASP A 40 -14.82 -6.68 -1.33
C ASP A 40 -16.04 -7.44 -0.81
N ALA A 41 -17.24 -7.00 -1.22
CA ALA A 41 -18.54 -7.55 -0.83
C ALA A 41 -18.82 -7.48 0.67
N SER A 42 -18.67 -6.30 1.28
CA SER A 42 -19.04 -6.07 2.67
C SER A 42 -20.52 -6.38 2.94
N THR A 43 -20.81 -6.83 4.15
CA THR A 43 -22.15 -7.12 4.64
C THR A 43 -22.66 -6.09 5.65
N ASP A 44 -21.83 -5.11 5.97
CA ASP A 44 -22.14 -3.96 6.81
C ASP A 44 -22.28 -2.67 5.96
N GLU A 45 -22.34 -1.50 6.59
CA GLU A 45 -22.51 -0.20 5.94
C GLU A 45 -21.26 0.31 5.17
N THR A 46 -20.22 -0.50 5.03
CA THR A 46 -18.93 -0.08 4.40
C THR A 46 -19.13 0.36 2.94
N ALA A 47 -19.83 -0.45 2.14
CA ALA A 47 -20.03 -0.15 0.72
C ALA A 47 -20.88 1.13 0.51
N GLU A 48 -21.95 1.31 1.29
CA GLU A 48 -22.80 2.50 1.26
C GLU A 48 -22.00 3.74 1.68
N THR A 49 -21.18 3.63 2.72
CA THR A 49 -20.31 4.71 3.20
C THR A 49 -19.31 5.13 2.12
N ALA A 50 -18.67 4.17 1.44
CA ALA A 50 -17.75 4.43 0.35
C ALA A 50 -18.44 5.13 -0.82
N ALA A 51 -19.60 4.63 -1.26
CA ALA A 51 -20.38 5.20 -2.36
C ALA A 51 -20.86 6.62 -2.05
N ALA A 52 -21.35 6.87 -0.84
CA ALA A 52 -21.78 8.18 -0.39
C ALA A 52 -20.62 9.19 -0.35
N PHE A 53 -19.44 8.76 0.08
CA PHE A 53 -18.27 9.63 0.20
C PHE A 53 -17.76 10.12 -1.16
N VAL A 54 -17.73 9.31 -2.19
CA VAL A 54 -17.22 9.69 -3.51
C VAL A 54 -18.22 10.52 -4.34
N ASN A 55 -19.48 10.52 -3.93
CA ASN A 55 -20.56 11.15 -4.69
C ASN A 55 -20.31 12.63 -4.92
N GLY A 56 -20.25 13.05 -6.18
CA GLY A 56 -20.02 14.44 -6.58
C GLY A 56 -18.59 14.94 -6.44
N ILE A 57 -17.64 14.11 -6.02
CA ILE A 57 -16.21 14.48 -5.95
C ILE A 57 -15.52 14.00 -7.23
N PRO A 58 -15.01 14.91 -8.09
CA PRO A 58 -14.23 14.53 -9.26
C PRO A 58 -13.01 13.66 -8.88
N ASN A 59 -12.69 12.69 -9.71
CA ASN A 59 -11.56 11.75 -9.54
C ASN A 59 -11.67 10.81 -8.33
N TYR A 60 -12.84 10.76 -7.63
CA TYR A 60 -13.09 9.79 -6.57
C TYR A 60 -14.06 8.74 -7.07
N HIS A 61 -13.68 7.48 -6.91
CA HIS A 61 -14.40 6.31 -7.42
C HIS A 61 -14.65 5.30 -6.31
N ALA A 62 -15.80 4.67 -6.34
CA ALA A 62 -16.11 3.53 -5.49
C ALA A 62 -16.74 2.41 -6.33
N THR A 63 -16.39 1.18 -6.03
CA THR A 63 -17.00 -0.02 -6.60
C THR A 63 -17.13 -1.09 -5.53
N ALA A 64 -18.11 -2.00 -5.68
CA ALA A 64 -18.27 -3.15 -4.81
C ALA A 64 -18.28 -4.43 -5.64
N PHE A 65 -17.59 -5.44 -5.17
CA PHE A 65 -17.64 -6.78 -5.75
C PHE A 65 -18.96 -7.47 -5.40
N SER A 66 -19.41 -8.37 -6.28
CA SER A 66 -20.62 -9.15 -6.04
C SER A 66 -20.44 -10.30 -5.04
N HIS A 67 -19.20 -10.68 -4.77
CA HIS A 67 -18.81 -11.70 -3.80
C HIS A 67 -17.37 -11.43 -3.31
N HIS A 68 -17.04 -11.92 -2.13
CA HIS A 68 -15.72 -11.77 -1.53
C HIS A 68 -14.62 -12.47 -2.35
N GLN A 69 -13.59 -11.75 -2.74
CA GLN A 69 -12.48 -12.21 -3.58
C GLN A 69 -11.11 -12.07 -2.90
N GLY A 70 -11.05 -11.32 -1.83
CA GLY A 70 -9.83 -11.08 -1.05
C GLY A 70 -9.14 -9.74 -1.36
N ILE A 71 -8.31 -9.31 -0.44
CA ILE A 71 -7.65 -8.00 -0.49
C ILE A 71 -6.75 -7.84 -1.73
N GLY A 72 -6.10 -8.92 -2.17
CA GLY A 72 -5.26 -8.93 -3.37
C GLY A 72 -6.06 -8.60 -4.64
N ALA A 73 -7.25 -9.18 -4.79
CA ALA A 73 -8.15 -8.88 -5.91
C ALA A 73 -8.62 -7.42 -5.90
N ALA A 74 -8.99 -6.89 -4.74
CA ALA A 74 -9.38 -5.48 -4.61
C ALA A 74 -8.24 -4.53 -4.98
N ARG A 75 -7.01 -4.80 -4.52
CA ARG A 75 -5.83 -4.01 -4.89
C ARG A 75 -5.50 -4.11 -6.38
N ASN A 76 -5.57 -5.31 -6.98
CA ASN A 76 -5.37 -5.50 -8.42
C ASN A 76 -6.40 -4.72 -9.24
N PHE A 77 -7.68 -4.76 -8.85
CA PHE A 77 -8.71 -3.95 -9.48
C PHE A 77 -8.35 -2.46 -9.47
N GLY A 78 -7.89 -1.95 -8.32
CA GLY A 78 -7.44 -0.57 -8.18
C GLY A 78 -6.24 -0.24 -9.09
N ILE A 79 -5.24 -1.13 -9.19
CA ILE A 79 -4.08 -0.97 -10.09
C ILE A 79 -4.54 -0.86 -11.55
N ASP A 80 -5.48 -1.71 -11.96
CA ASP A 80 -5.93 -1.78 -13.36
C ASP A 80 -6.80 -0.59 -13.79
N HIS A 81 -7.50 0.04 -12.84
CA HIS A 81 -8.41 1.18 -13.12
C HIS A 81 -7.78 2.54 -12.81
N ALA A 82 -6.69 2.58 -12.07
CA ALA A 82 -5.97 3.82 -11.73
C ALA A 82 -5.50 4.56 -12.98
N THR A 83 -5.65 5.88 -12.97
CA THR A 83 -5.18 6.76 -14.06
C THR A 83 -3.96 7.57 -13.66
N GLY A 84 -3.70 7.74 -12.38
CA GLY A 84 -2.53 8.45 -11.86
C GLY A 84 -1.21 7.85 -12.34
N ARG A 85 -0.19 8.68 -12.41
CA ARG A 85 1.16 8.28 -12.80
C ARG A 85 1.83 7.40 -11.74
N PHE A 86 1.50 7.64 -10.47
CA PHE A 86 1.97 6.90 -9.31
C PHE A 86 0.79 6.30 -8.54
N LEU A 87 1.01 5.17 -7.89
CA LEU A 87 0.02 4.47 -7.07
C LEU A 87 0.51 4.37 -5.64
N ALA A 88 -0.36 4.67 -4.69
CA ALA A 88 -0.18 4.39 -3.28
C ALA A 88 -1.37 3.59 -2.76
N PHE A 89 -1.17 2.84 -1.68
CA PHE A 89 -2.20 2.03 -1.06
C PHE A 89 -2.43 2.51 0.37
N VAL A 90 -3.67 2.49 0.82
CA VAL A 90 -4.04 2.83 2.19
C VAL A 90 -5.07 1.81 2.65
N ASP A 91 -4.85 1.15 3.78
CA ASP A 91 -5.86 0.27 4.35
C ASP A 91 -7.02 1.11 4.90
N GLY A 92 -8.25 0.69 4.65
CA GLY A 92 -9.45 1.50 4.91
C GLY A 92 -9.79 1.71 6.39
N ASP A 93 -8.95 1.22 7.29
CA ASP A 93 -9.04 1.40 8.75
C ASP A 93 -7.85 2.18 9.34
N ASP A 94 -6.91 2.65 8.48
CA ASP A 94 -5.70 3.32 8.93
C ASP A 94 -5.76 4.84 8.73
N LEU A 95 -4.77 5.55 9.25
CA LEU A 95 -4.71 7.01 9.19
C LEU A 95 -3.45 7.48 8.47
N ILE A 96 -3.61 8.48 7.61
CA ILE A 96 -2.50 9.15 6.94
C ILE A 96 -2.43 10.63 7.34
N ALA A 97 -1.21 11.17 7.40
CA ALA A 97 -0.99 12.59 7.64
C ALA A 97 -1.38 13.42 6.40
N PRO A 98 -1.74 14.70 6.55
CA PRO A 98 -2.12 15.55 5.41
C PRO A 98 -1.04 15.69 4.33
N THR A 99 0.22 15.48 4.66
CA THR A 99 1.37 15.56 3.74
C THR A 99 1.79 14.21 3.16
N PHE A 100 1.11 13.11 3.47
CA PHE A 100 1.47 11.75 3.04
C PHE A 100 1.64 11.66 1.51
N ALA A 101 0.61 12.01 0.76
CA ALA A 101 0.64 11.96 -0.71
C ALA A 101 1.71 12.88 -1.31
N ALA A 102 1.80 14.11 -0.83
CA ALA A 102 2.78 15.09 -1.29
C ALA A 102 4.23 14.63 -1.01
N THR A 103 4.48 14.03 0.17
CA THR A 103 5.83 13.54 0.52
C THR A 103 6.21 12.35 -0.35
N LEU A 104 5.31 11.39 -0.57
CA LEU A 104 5.58 10.27 -1.48
C LEU A 104 5.94 10.75 -2.88
N LEU A 105 5.19 11.71 -3.45
CA LEU A 105 5.48 12.27 -4.77
C LEU A 105 6.80 13.03 -4.82
N ARG A 106 7.12 13.80 -3.78
CA ARG A 106 8.38 14.58 -3.69
C ARG A 106 9.62 13.70 -3.76
N GLY A 107 9.52 12.45 -3.32
CA GLY A 107 10.63 11.49 -3.36
C GLY A 107 10.99 10.99 -4.77
N PHE A 108 10.10 11.13 -5.75
CA PHE A 108 10.38 10.72 -7.13
C PHE A 108 11.28 11.74 -7.84
N THR A 109 12.57 11.56 -7.67
CA THR A 109 13.63 12.29 -8.42
C THR A 109 14.20 11.40 -9.52
N PRO A 110 15.01 11.94 -10.47
CA PRO A 110 15.62 11.12 -11.52
C PRO A 110 16.35 9.89 -10.96
N GLY A 111 16.02 8.71 -11.47
CA GLY A 111 16.59 7.43 -11.04
C GLY A 111 15.88 6.75 -9.84
N VAL A 112 14.91 7.43 -9.19
CA VAL A 112 14.11 6.82 -8.12
C VAL A 112 12.94 6.06 -8.71
N VAL A 113 12.84 4.78 -8.34
CA VAL A 113 11.85 3.84 -8.87
C VAL A 113 10.72 3.52 -7.89
N ALA A 114 10.84 3.84 -6.62
CA ALA A 114 9.75 3.84 -5.64
C ALA A 114 10.10 4.72 -4.45
N THR A 115 9.06 5.15 -3.72
CA THR A 115 9.21 5.97 -2.52
C THR A 115 8.53 5.32 -1.32
N ALA A 116 9.06 5.58 -0.13
CA ALA A 116 8.47 5.12 1.12
C ALA A 116 8.52 6.22 2.19
N VAL A 117 7.61 6.16 3.14
CA VAL A 117 7.56 7.04 4.30
C VAL A 117 7.57 6.25 5.60
N GLY A 118 7.95 6.90 6.70
CA GLY A 118 7.87 6.32 8.03
C GLY A 118 6.43 6.03 8.45
N TYR A 119 6.27 5.01 9.27
CA TYR A 119 4.98 4.61 9.83
C TYR A 119 5.06 4.39 11.33
N ASP A 120 3.94 4.50 12.00
CA ASP A 120 3.78 4.08 13.39
C ASP A 120 2.79 2.92 13.50
N TRP A 121 3.21 1.92 14.25
CA TRP A 121 2.38 0.80 14.66
C TRP A 121 2.60 0.52 16.15
N TRP A 122 1.58 0.58 16.96
CA TRP A 122 1.65 0.39 18.41
C TRP A 122 2.44 1.50 19.16
N GLN A 123 2.53 2.71 18.59
CA GLN A 123 3.32 3.82 19.18
C GLN A 123 4.79 3.42 19.46
N ARG A 124 5.37 2.59 18.60
CA ARG A 124 6.73 2.06 18.75
C ARG A 124 7.77 2.78 17.91
N ASN A 125 7.36 3.40 16.81
CA ASN A 125 8.28 4.12 15.94
C ASN A 125 8.38 5.58 16.36
N ARG A 126 9.59 6.09 16.40
CA ARG A 126 9.86 7.50 16.74
C ARG A 126 9.95 8.39 15.50
N GLY A 127 10.00 7.78 14.31
CA GLY A 127 10.22 8.51 13.06
C GLY A 127 11.59 9.18 13.01
N GLY A 128 11.77 10.02 12.00
CA GLY A 128 12.99 10.79 11.78
C GLY A 128 12.70 12.14 11.10
N PRO A 129 13.76 12.88 10.74
CA PRO A 129 13.62 14.17 10.09
C PRO A 129 12.99 14.05 8.70
N ASP A 130 12.36 15.13 8.22
CA ASP A 130 11.81 15.21 6.85
C ASP A 130 12.96 15.37 5.83
N GLN A 131 13.71 14.30 5.66
CA GLN A 131 14.83 14.21 4.73
C GLN A 131 14.86 12.84 4.08
N PHE A 132 14.93 12.79 2.74
CA PHE A 132 15.03 11.53 2.02
C PHE A 132 16.42 10.90 2.15
N GLN A 133 16.40 9.60 2.38
CA GLN A 133 17.53 8.70 2.27
C GLN A 133 17.36 7.90 0.96
N LEU A 134 18.45 7.74 0.21
CA LEU A 134 18.46 6.92 -1.00
C LEU A 134 19.05 5.54 -0.68
N LEU A 135 18.34 4.50 -1.06
CA LEU A 135 18.75 3.11 -0.93
C LEU A 135 18.98 2.51 -2.31
N SER A 136 20.00 1.67 -2.43
CA SER A 136 20.15 0.79 -3.60
C SER A 136 19.04 -0.26 -3.64
N GLN A 137 18.89 -0.94 -4.78
CA GLN A 137 17.95 -2.05 -4.92
C GLN A 137 18.21 -3.14 -3.85
N ALA A 138 19.47 -3.51 -3.63
CA ALA A 138 19.85 -4.51 -2.64
C ALA A 138 19.50 -4.08 -1.21
N ALA A 139 19.82 -2.82 -0.85
CA ALA A 139 19.48 -2.27 0.46
C ALA A 139 17.95 -2.20 0.67
N MET A 140 17.19 -1.81 -0.33
CA MET A 140 15.71 -1.80 -0.24
C MET A 140 15.15 -3.22 -0.13
N PHE A 141 15.70 -4.18 -0.85
CA PHE A 141 15.27 -5.57 -0.74
C PHE A 141 15.46 -6.12 0.68
N GLU A 142 16.58 -5.83 1.33
CA GLU A 142 16.78 -6.21 2.74
C GLU A 142 15.72 -5.59 3.65
N GLN A 143 15.27 -4.37 3.36
CA GLN A 143 14.22 -3.73 4.14
C GLN A 143 12.84 -4.38 3.94
N VAL A 144 12.52 -4.87 2.75
CA VAL A 144 11.17 -5.36 2.45
C VAL A 144 11.01 -6.89 2.55
N SER A 145 12.11 -7.63 2.64
CA SER A 145 12.10 -9.10 2.69
C SER A 145 12.03 -9.69 4.09
N HIS A 146 12.06 -8.86 5.14
CA HIS A 146 12.05 -9.30 6.54
C HIS A 146 11.07 -8.51 7.39
N HIS A 147 10.51 -9.16 8.41
CA HIS A 147 9.75 -8.47 9.44
C HIS A 147 10.63 -7.62 10.35
N GLY A 148 10.06 -6.54 10.88
CA GLY A 148 10.70 -5.71 11.91
C GLY A 148 11.79 -4.76 11.42
N THR A 149 11.93 -4.59 10.12
CA THR A 149 12.79 -3.57 9.52
C THR A 149 12.12 -2.19 9.58
N GLU A 150 12.89 -1.13 9.37
CA GLU A 150 12.40 0.24 9.48
C GLU A 150 11.33 0.57 8.42
N ILE A 151 11.50 0.08 7.18
CA ILE A 151 10.58 0.35 6.07
C ILE A 151 9.50 -0.72 5.97
N GLY A 152 9.86 -2.00 6.19
CA GLY A 152 8.98 -3.15 6.10
C GLY A 152 8.53 -3.48 4.67
N GLY A 153 8.08 -4.72 4.47
CA GLY A 153 7.47 -5.18 3.22
C GLY A 153 6.02 -4.73 3.03
N TYR A 154 5.46 -3.99 3.96
CA TYR A 154 4.11 -3.45 3.89
C TYR A 154 3.92 -2.56 2.68
N ILE A 155 2.73 -2.63 2.07
CA ILE A 155 2.43 -1.86 0.87
C ILE A 155 2.01 -0.41 1.17
N TRP A 156 1.37 -0.19 2.30
CA TRP A 156 0.60 1.01 2.60
C TRP A 156 1.44 2.26 2.93
N ASN A 157 2.74 2.16 3.15
CA ASN A 157 3.64 3.31 3.36
C ASN A 157 4.48 3.66 2.13
N LYS A 158 4.07 3.20 0.95
CA LYS A 158 4.87 3.30 -0.29
C LYS A 158 4.07 3.86 -1.46
N ALA A 159 4.81 4.37 -2.45
CA ALA A 159 4.26 4.67 -3.76
C ALA A 159 5.14 4.08 -4.88
N PHE A 160 4.47 3.70 -5.97
CA PHE A 160 5.06 2.99 -7.12
C PHE A 160 4.67 3.68 -8.43
N PRO A 161 5.56 3.78 -9.43
CA PRO A 161 5.17 4.21 -10.76
C PRO A 161 4.23 3.17 -11.39
N ARG A 162 3.04 3.59 -11.82
CA ARG A 162 2.08 2.70 -12.50
C ARG A 162 2.68 2.04 -13.75
N ALA A 163 3.52 2.79 -14.48
CA ALA A 163 4.19 2.27 -15.66
C ALA A 163 5.12 1.08 -15.33
N SER A 164 5.84 1.12 -14.20
CA SER A 164 6.72 0.02 -13.76
C SER A 164 5.92 -1.23 -13.39
N LEU A 165 4.81 -1.07 -12.67
CA LEU A 165 3.92 -2.18 -12.32
C LEU A 165 3.34 -2.85 -13.57
N ASN A 166 2.95 -2.06 -14.58
CA ASN A 166 2.38 -2.58 -15.82
C ASN A 166 3.45 -3.25 -16.71
N ALA A 167 4.62 -2.63 -16.86
CA ALA A 167 5.71 -3.18 -17.67
C ALA A 167 6.25 -4.50 -17.10
N GLY A 168 6.33 -4.61 -15.77
CA GLY A 168 6.75 -5.83 -15.08
C GLY A 168 5.63 -6.84 -14.86
N HIS A 169 4.38 -6.55 -15.28
CA HIS A 169 3.20 -7.36 -14.95
C HIS A 169 3.06 -7.67 -13.46
N ILE A 170 3.51 -6.75 -12.59
CA ILE A 170 3.53 -6.94 -11.15
C ILE A 170 2.12 -6.74 -10.60
N ARG A 171 1.55 -7.81 -10.05
CA ARG A 171 0.20 -7.87 -9.48
C ARG A 171 0.22 -8.71 -8.21
N TYR A 172 -0.78 -8.52 -7.37
CA TYR A 172 -1.01 -9.40 -6.22
C TYR A 172 -1.31 -10.82 -6.68
N ASP A 173 -0.70 -11.80 -6.04
CA ASP A 173 -1.11 -13.21 -6.14
C ASP A 173 -2.40 -13.39 -5.32
N GLU A 174 -3.56 -13.39 -5.96
CA GLU A 174 -4.89 -13.43 -5.32
C GLU A 174 -5.15 -14.73 -4.54
N ARG A 175 -4.27 -15.73 -4.68
CA ARG A 175 -4.32 -16.96 -3.89
C ARG A 175 -3.73 -16.79 -2.49
N LEU A 176 -2.98 -15.70 -2.26
CA LEU A 176 -2.35 -15.42 -0.97
C LEU A 176 -3.34 -14.72 -0.04
N GLN A 177 -3.51 -15.29 1.15
CA GLN A 177 -4.39 -14.74 2.19
C GLN A 177 -3.60 -13.94 3.25
N ILE A 178 -2.28 -14.12 3.29
CA ILE A 178 -1.35 -13.52 4.24
C ILE A 178 -0.04 -13.19 3.55
N ALA A 179 0.67 -12.17 4.07
CA ALA A 179 1.95 -11.70 3.55
C ALA A 179 1.96 -11.40 2.04
N GLU A 180 0.77 -11.19 1.44
CA GLU A 180 0.58 -10.83 0.03
C GLU A 180 1.23 -9.50 -0.30
N ASP A 181 1.25 -8.58 0.66
CA ASP A 181 1.89 -7.26 0.55
C ASP A 181 3.42 -7.36 0.60
N TYR A 182 3.96 -8.21 1.47
CA TYR A 182 5.40 -8.50 1.51
C TYR A 182 5.88 -9.12 0.19
N TYR A 183 5.13 -10.11 -0.32
CA TYR A 183 5.48 -10.74 -1.59
C TYR A 183 5.42 -9.74 -2.76
N PHE A 184 4.34 -8.96 -2.86
CA PHE A 184 4.18 -7.93 -3.89
C PHE A 184 5.32 -6.90 -3.84
N THR A 185 5.65 -6.42 -2.65
CA THR A 185 6.68 -5.39 -2.48
C THR A 185 8.07 -5.94 -2.81
N ALA A 186 8.39 -7.16 -2.36
CA ALA A 186 9.66 -7.82 -2.67
C ALA A 186 9.78 -8.15 -4.17
N ASP A 187 8.69 -8.59 -4.80
CA ASP A 187 8.64 -8.87 -6.24
C ASP A 187 8.87 -7.60 -7.05
N PHE A 188 8.23 -6.48 -6.66
CA PHE A 188 8.49 -5.17 -7.27
C PHE A 188 9.98 -4.80 -7.16
N VAL A 189 10.54 -4.88 -5.95
CA VAL A 189 11.94 -4.50 -5.74
C VAL A 189 12.89 -5.40 -6.54
N ALA A 190 12.64 -6.70 -6.59
CA ALA A 190 13.48 -7.65 -7.32
C ALA A 190 13.52 -7.38 -8.83
N HIS A 191 12.40 -6.94 -9.41
CA HIS A 191 12.26 -6.71 -10.85
C HIS A 191 12.45 -5.24 -11.29
N THR A 192 12.69 -4.32 -10.35
CA THR A 192 12.80 -2.89 -10.67
C THR A 192 14.15 -2.32 -10.20
N PRO A 193 15.22 -2.48 -10.98
CA PRO A 193 16.54 -1.93 -10.64
C PRO A 193 16.48 -0.39 -10.62
N GLY A 194 17.13 0.23 -9.64
CA GLY A 194 17.18 1.67 -9.45
C GLY A 194 17.36 2.08 -8.00
N MET A 195 17.17 3.36 -7.73
CA MET A 195 17.23 3.91 -6.37
C MET A 195 15.83 3.95 -5.77
N TYR A 196 15.77 3.79 -4.46
CA TYR A 196 14.56 3.86 -3.65
C TYR A 196 14.70 5.00 -2.65
N ALA A 197 13.70 5.87 -2.57
CA ALA A 197 13.76 7.01 -1.65
C ALA A 197 12.89 6.75 -0.41
N TYR A 198 13.49 6.83 0.77
CA TYR A 198 12.79 6.67 2.05
C TYR A 198 12.84 7.97 2.85
N ASN A 199 11.69 8.43 3.31
CA ASN A 199 11.56 9.53 4.23
C ASN A 199 11.10 9.02 5.60
N PRO A 200 11.91 9.13 6.67
CA PRO A 200 11.58 8.53 7.97
C PRO A 200 10.51 9.29 8.77
N THR A 201 9.97 10.41 8.26
CA THR A 201 8.83 11.08 8.90
C THR A 201 7.63 10.15 8.98
N ILE A 202 7.03 10.03 10.16
CA ILE A 202 5.83 9.21 10.35
C ILE A 202 4.64 9.90 9.69
N LEU A 203 4.20 9.36 8.56
CA LEU A 203 3.06 9.87 7.79
C LEU A 203 1.94 8.84 7.63
N TYR A 204 2.15 7.61 8.10
CA TYR A 204 1.18 6.54 8.15
C TYR A 204 1.04 6.01 9.56
N THR A 205 -0.19 5.82 10.03
CA THR A 205 -0.49 5.23 11.35
C THR A 205 -1.36 4.01 11.17
N LYS A 206 -0.82 2.84 11.48
CA LYS A 206 -1.55 1.59 11.52
C LYS A 206 -2.45 1.55 12.74
N VAL A 207 -3.76 1.45 12.52
CA VAL A 207 -4.74 1.34 13.58
C VAL A 207 -4.91 -0.12 14.00
N ASN A 208 -4.72 -0.39 15.28
CA ASN A 208 -4.95 -1.72 15.81
C ASN A 208 -6.44 -1.92 16.11
N ARG A 209 -7.08 -2.87 15.44
CA ARG A 209 -8.46 -3.26 15.69
C ARG A 209 -8.54 -4.61 16.39
N PRO A 210 -9.44 -4.78 17.39
CA PRO A 210 -9.67 -6.10 17.99
C PRO A 210 -10.10 -7.16 16.98
N ASP A 211 -10.80 -6.73 15.91
CA ASP A 211 -11.39 -7.59 14.88
C ASP A 211 -10.44 -7.80 13.67
N SER A 212 -9.20 -7.32 13.75
CA SER A 212 -8.24 -7.44 12.65
C SER A 212 -7.99 -8.91 12.29
N THR A 213 -7.89 -9.18 10.99
CA THR A 213 -7.56 -10.51 10.43
C THR A 213 -6.28 -11.08 11.04
N MET A 214 -5.31 -10.22 11.39
CA MET A 214 -4.05 -10.61 12.01
C MET A 214 -4.19 -11.31 13.37
N HIS A 215 -5.30 -11.10 14.09
CA HIS A 215 -5.56 -11.76 15.38
C HIS A 215 -6.12 -13.17 15.24
N ARG A 216 -6.42 -13.64 14.04
CA ARG A 216 -7.10 -14.91 13.76
C ARG A 216 -6.22 -15.95 13.07
N PHE A 217 -4.90 -15.75 13.00
CA PHE A 217 -3.98 -16.65 12.30
C PHE A 217 -4.03 -18.08 12.87
N SER A 218 -4.37 -19.02 12.00
CA SER A 218 -4.33 -20.44 12.25
C SER A 218 -2.90 -20.99 12.09
N GLN A 219 -2.69 -22.27 12.45
CA GLN A 219 -1.43 -22.95 12.16
C GLN A 219 -1.18 -23.12 10.64
N ALA A 220 -2.25 -23.21 9.83
CA ALA A 220 -2.14 -23.27 8.38
C ALA A 220 -1.61 -21.95 7.81
N ASP A 221 -2.10 -20.81 8.33
CA ASP A 221 -1.67 -19.50 7.92
C ASP A 221 -0.19 -19.26 8.20
N ARG A 222 0.29 -19.67 9.37
CA ARG A 222 1.73 -19.60 9.71
C ARG A 222 2.61 -20.42 8.78
N ARG A 223 2.15 -21.59 8.33
CA ARG A 223 2.90 -22.39 7.35
C ARG A 223 2.92 -21.72 5.99
N GLN A 224 1.80 -21.15 5.58
CA GLN A 224 1.71 -20.38 4.34
C GLN A 224 2.66 -19.17 4.38
N GLU A 225 2.68 -18.44 5.49
CA GLU A 225 3.58 -17.30 5.70
C GLU A 225 5.06 -17.71 5.52
N ILE A 226 5.49 -18.81 6.16
CA ILE A 226 6.86 -19.35 6.00
C ILE A 226 7.17 -19.62 4.52
N GLN A 227 6.28 -20.30 3.80
CA GLN A 227 6.47 -20.59 2.38
C GLN A 227 6.56 -19.32 1.52
N ILE A 228 5.79 -18.28 1.86
CA ILE A 228 5.84 -17.01 1.16
C ILE A 228 7.19 -16.32 1.40
N PHE A 229 7.69 -16.32 2.64
CA PHE A 229 9.00 -15.75 2.94
C PHE A 229 10.15 -16.55 2.29
N GLU A 230 10.05 -17.86 2.17
CA GLU A 230 11.00 -18.67 1.37
C GLU A 230 10.98 -18.23 -0.11
N ARG A 231 9.79 -18.04 -0.71
CA ARG A 231 9.66 -17.48 -2.08
C ARG A 231 10.24 -16.08 -2.20
N ILE A 232 10.04 -15.21 -1.22
CA ILE A 232 10.63 -13.87 -1.19
C ILE A 232 12.16 -13.96 -1.20
N LEU A 233 12.76 -14.82 -0.39
CA LEU A 233 14.21 -14.99 -0.36
C LEU A 233 14.80 -15.50 -1.69
N GLU A 234 14.04 -16.31 -2.44
CA GLU A 234 14.45 -16.72 -3.80
C GLU A 234 14.53 -15.54 -4.78
N LEU A 235 13.70 -14.52 -4.61
CA LEU A 235 13.76 -13.31 -5.45
C LEU A 235 15.08 -12.55 -5.31
N LYS A 236 15.80 -12.71 -4.20
CA LYS A 236 17.13 -12.09 -4.00
C LYS A 236 18.14 -12.45 -5.09
N LYS A 237 17.99 -13.61 -5.72
CA LYS A 237 18.85 -14.07 -6.82
C LYS A 237 18.74 -13.21 -8.08
N LEU A 238 17.68 -12.41 -8.22
CA LEU A 238 17.47 -11.49 -9.35
C LEU A 238 18.15 -10.15 -9.15
N ILE A 239 18.61 -9.86 -7.94
CA ILE A 239 19.22 -8.57 -7.59
C ILE A 239 20.71 -8.64 -7.80
N GLN A 240 21.24 -7.66 -8.54
CA GLN A 240 22.69 -7.53 -8.70
C GLN A 240 23.30 -7.01 -7.39
N PRO A 241 24.43 -7.55 -6.95
CA PRO A 241 25.15 -6.99 -5.81
C PRO A 241 25.63 -5.57 -6.15
N ASP A 242 25.65 -4.71 -5.12
CA ASP A 242 26.12 -3.31 -5.20
C ASP A 242 27.61 -3.23 -5.57
#